data_88c17f2b21afdf75d327db6cb33df7c2
#
_entry.id   88c17f2b21afdf75d327db6cb33df7c2
#
_cell.length_a   1.000
_cell.length_b   1.000
_cell.length_c   1.000
_cell.angle_alpha   90.00
_cell.angle_beta   90.00
_cell.angle_gamma   90.00
#
_symmetry.space_group_name_H-M   'P 1'
#
loop_
_entity.id
_entity.type
_entity.pdbx_description
1 polymer ?
#
loop_
_entity_poly.entity_id
_entity_poly.type
_entity_poly.pdbx_seq_one_letter_code
_entity_poly.pdbx_strand_id
1 'polypeptide(L)'
;ACCGRANETIHVVANSTENIDANHSQTVGLVQTVTVGAARVDTVGAAEARTVGASQTNTIGASRSVTVGTAQSHQIGADDSWTVAANQSVDVGANQSFKIGGAHASEIGKGRNAKIAEDDATDVGGSRALKIAKGSLVQVGEDGAIKVGKTLIIEAGDAITITCGSAAIAMKKDGTINISGKDISVSGSGKINVKASSDITMKGSEIKQN
;
A
#
# COMPACT_ATOMS: atom_id res chain seq x y z
N ALA A 1 -31.95 -58.38 11.41
CA ALA A 1 -32.46 -57.56 12.54
C ALA A 1 -31.26 -56.93 13.22
N CYS A 2 -31.00 -55.65 12.99
CA CYS A 2 -30.00 -54.90 13.74
C CYS A 2 -30.58 -54.61 15.13
N CYS A 3 -30.11 -55.32 16.14
CA CYS A 3 -30.32 -54.90 17.52
C CYS A 3 -29.52 -53.58 17.73
N GLY A 4 -30.24 -52.46 17.87
CA GLY A 4 -29.66 -51.23 18.31
C GLY A 4 -29.12 -51.40 19.73
N ARG A 5 -27.80 -51.37 19.91
CA ARG A 5 -27.17 -51.30 21.24
C ARG A 5 -27.36 -49.88 21.75
N ALA A 6 -27.86 -49.72 22.96
CA ALA A 6 -28.02 -48.38 23.55
C ALA A 6 -26.66 -47.68 23.82
N ASN A 7 -25.64 -48.45 24.17
CA ASN A 7 -24.24 -47.97 24.36
C ASN A 7 -23.26 -49.08 23.95
N GLU A 8 -22.19 -48.67 23.25
CA GLU A 8 -21.04 -49.54 22.96
C GLU A 8 -19.75 -48.84 23.47
N THR A 9 -18.96 -49.54 24.25
CA THR A 9 -17.67 -49.05 24.76
C THR A 9 -16.59 -50.06 24.35
N ILE A 10 -15.62 -49.60 23.59
CA ILE A 10 -14.43 -50.36 23.24
C ILE A 10 -13.25 -49.75 23.96
N HIS A 11 -12.64 -50.50 24.88
CA HIS A 11 -11.42 -50.09 25.59
C HIS A 11 -10.22 -50.89 25.11
N VAL A 12 -9.26 -50.20 24.51
CA VAL A 12 -8.03 -50.79 24.00
C VAL A 12 -6.84 -50.26 24.81
N VAL A 13 -6.12 -51.10 25.50
CA VAL A 13 -5.02 -50.72 26.42
C VAL A 13 -3.74 -50.40 25.70
N ALA A 14 -3.47 -50.97 24.52
CA ALA A 14 -2.25 -50.76 23.76
C ALA A 14 -2.48 -50.19 22.36
N ASN A 15 -2.75 -51.03 21.37
CA ASN A 15 -2.89 -50.62 19.97
C ASN A 15 -4.18 -51.16 19.38
N SER A 16 -4.86 -50.33 18.58
CA SER A 16 -5.97 -50.76 17.72
C SER A 16 -5.63 -50.43 16.26
N THR A 17 -5.77 -51.42 15.37
CA THR A 17 -5.57 -51.22 13.93
C THR A 17 -6.82 -51.66 13.20
N GLU A 18 -7.36 -50.79 12.35
CA GLU A 18 -8.47 -51.10 11.47
C GLU A 18 -8.01 -50.91 10.01
N ASN A 19 -8.10 -51.93 9.21
CA ASN A 19 -7.81 -51.94 7.78
C ASN A 19 -9.12 -52.11 7.01
N ILE A 20 -9.41 -51.17 6.13
CA ILE A 20 -10.60 -51.20 5.28
C ILE A 20 -10.19 -51.02 3.83
N ASP A 21 -10.32 -52.11 3.05
CA ASP A 21 -9.81 -52.18 1.68
C ASP A 21 -10.69 -51.45 0.66
N ALA A 22 -11.92 -51.05 1.01
CA ALA A 22 -12.82 -50.42 0.06
C ALA A 22 -13.40 -49.12 0.64
N ASN A 23 -14.48 -49.16 1.42
CA ASN A 23 -15.17 -47.95 1.91
C ASN A 23 -15.39 -48.01 3.41
N HIS A 24 -15.11 -46.89 4.08
CA HIS A 24 -15.52 -46.63 5.46
C HIS A 24 -16.55 -45.50 5.49
N SER A 25 -17.70 -45.73 6.12
CA SER A 25 -18.71 -44.67 6.32
C SER A 25 -19.08 -44.59 7.77
N GLN A 26 -18.99 -43.40 8.33
CA GLN A 26 -19.43 -43.12 9.70
C GLN A 26 -20.47 -41.99 9.71
N THR A 27 -21.63 -42.24 10.27
CA THR A 27 -22.70 -41.25 10.43
C THR A 27 -22.98 -41.07 11.92
N VAL A 28 -22.87 -39.84 12.40
CA VAL A 28 -23.13 -39.46 13.79
C VAL A 28 -24.26 -38.44 13.80
N GLY A 29 -25.43 -38.82 14.35
CA GLY A 29 -26.64 -38.01 14.31
C GLY A 29 -26.62 -36.76 15.19
N LEU A 30 -25.79 -36.71 16.22
CA LEU A 30 -25.74 -35.58 17.16
C LEU A 30 -24.33 -35.03 17.32
N VAL A 31 -23.45 -35.69 18.08
CA VAL A 31 -22.10 -35.16 18.41
C VAL A 31 -21.06 -36.23 18.18
N GLN A 32 -19.96 -35.87 17.52
CA GLN A 32 -18.75 -36.65 17.49
C GLN A 32 -17.66 -35.88 18.22
N THR A 33 -17.02 -36.52 19.20
CA THR A 33 -15.85 -35.96 19.90
C THR A 33 -14.62 -36.85 19.64
N VAL A 34 -13.53 -36.26 19.19
CA VAL A 34 -12.24 -36.94 19.02
C VAL A 34 -11.20 -36.20 19.87
N THR A 35 -10.67 -36.87 20.90
CA THR A 35 -9.61 -36.31 21.74
C THR A 35 -8.34 -37.12 21.54
N VAL A 36 -7.26 -36.45 21.18
CA VAL A 36 -5.94 -37.06 20.95
C VAL A 36 -4.93 -36.37 21.87
N GLY A 37 -4.36 -37.09 22.80
CA GLY A 37 -3.49 -36.54 23.85
C GLY A 37 -2.07 -36.17 23.36
N ALA A 38 -1.63 -36.72 22.23
CA ALA A 38 -0.30 -36.46 21.69
C ALA A 38 -0.31 -35.96 20.24
N ALA A 39 -0.53 -36.82 19.27
CA ALA A 39 -0.49 -36.45 17.86
C ALA A 39 -1.62 -37.13 17.08
N ARG A 40 -2.19 -36.40 16.13
CA ARG A 40 -3.07 -36.93 15.08
C ARG A 40 -2.43 -36.67 13.72
N VAL A 41 -2.34 -37.69 12.91
CA VAL A 41 -1.84 -37.60 11.53
C VAL A 41 -2.93 -38.11 10.60
N ASP A 42 -3.37 -37.27 9.70
CA ASP A 42 -4.32 -37.61 8.63
C ASP A 42 -3.56 -37.51 7.28
N THR A 43 -3.49 -38.58 6.52
CA THR A 43 -2.86 -38.61 5.20
C THR A 43 -3.92 -39.00 4.17
N VAL A 44 -4.17 -38.11 3.23
CA VAL A 44 -5.12 -38.30 2.15
C VAL A 44 -4.39 -38.27 0.82
N GLY A 45 -4.33 -39.40 0.13
CA GLY A 45 -3.51 -39.56 -1.10
C GLY A 45 -4.11 -38.88 -2.33
N ALA A 46 -5.39 -38.56 -2.35
CA ALA A 46 -6.05 -37.97 -3.52
C ALA A 46 -6.79 -36.68 -3.19
N ALA A 47 -7.92 -36.74 -2.51
CA ALA A 47 -8.72 -35.56 -2.24
C ALA A 47 -9.36 -35.61 -0.84
N GLU A 48 -9.38 -34.47 -0.13
CA GLU A 48 -10.13 -34.25 1.08
C GLU A 48 -11.17 -33.16 0.83
N ALA A 49 -12.42 -33.40 1.19
CA ALA A 49 -13.46 -32.39 1.15
C ALA A 49 -14.10 -32.25 2.56
N ARG A 50 -14.16 -31.01 3.07
CA ARG A 50 -14.80 -30.69 4.34
C ARG A 50 -15.85 -29.62 4.16
N THR A 51 -17.08 -29.94 4.46
CA THR A 51 -18.21 -29.01 4.42
C THR A 51 -18.75 -28.79 5.82
N VAL A 52 -18.85 -27.53 6.23
CA VAL A 52 -19.39 -27.12 7.52
C VAL A 52 -20.55 -26.16 7.28
N GLY A 53 -21.77 -26.59 7.59
CA GLY A 53 -23.00 -25.82 7.27
C GLY A 53 -23.25 -24.59 8.15
N ALA A 54 -22.63 -24.50 9.32
CA ALA A 54 -22.85 -23.38 10.24
C ALA A 54 -21.56 -22.66 10.62
N SER A 55 -20.75 -23.20 11.53
CA SER A 55 -19.55 -22.55 11.99
C SER A 55 -18.38 -23.52 12.14
N GLN A 56 -17.18 -23.05 11.90
CA GLN A 56 -15.93 -23.75 12.18
C GLN A 56 -15.01 -22.85 12.97
N THR A 57 -14.53 -23.33 14.12
CA THR A 57 -13.50 -22.65 14.91
C THR A 57 -12.23 -23.48 14.92
N ASN A 58 -11.09 -22.85 14.68
CA ASN A 58 -9.78 -23.47 14.66
C ASN A 58 -8.85 -22.69 15.58
N THR A 59 -8.54 -23.25 16.75
CA THR A 59 -7.63 -22.61 17.74
C THR A 59 -6.32 -23.39 17.81
N ILE A 60 -5.20 -22.70 17.55
CA ILE A 60 -3.87 -23.29 17.52
C ILE A 60 -2.97 -22.51 18.49
N GLY A 61 -2.56 -23.18 19.57
CA GLY A 61 -1.81 -22.53 20.65
C GLY A 61 -0.33 -22.24 20.34
N ALA A 62 0.23 -22.84 19.29
CA ALA A 62 1.64 -22.65 18.95
C ALA A 62 1.83 -22.19 17.50
N SER A 63 1.82 -23.08 16.53
CA SER A 63 2.11 -22.74 15.14
C SER A 63 1.18 -23.46 14.17
N ARG A 64 0.91 -22.82 13.04
CA ARG A 64 0.24 -23.41 11.88
C ARG A 64 1.09 -23.16 10.64
N SER A 65 1.34 -24.22 9.86
CA SER A 65 1.95 -24.13 8.56
C SER A 65 0.98 -24.66 7.49
N VAL A 66 0.87 -23.96 6.38
CA VAL A 66 0.10 -24.38 5.21
C VAL A 66 1.01 -24.27 3.99
N THR A 67 1.26 -25.39 3.30
CA THR A 67 2.03 -25.42 2.06
C THR A 67 1.13 -25.91 0.95
N VAL A 68 1.00 -25.14 -0.11
CA VAL A 68 0.18 -25.47 -1.29
C VAL A 68 1.09 -25.45 -2.52
N GLY A 69 1.25 -26.59 -3.18
CA GLY A 69 2.20 -26.73 -4.28
C GLY A 69 1.78 -26.06 -5.59
N THR A 70 0.50 -25.79 -5.80
CA THR A 70 0.02 -25.20 -7.07
C THR A 70 -0.84 -23.95 -6.85
N ALA A 71 -2.06 -24.10 -6.32
CA ALA A 71 -2.98 -22.98 -6.18
C ALA A 71 -3.78 -23.04 -4.87
N GLN A 72 -3.99 -21.89 -4.26
CA GLN A 72 -4.90 -21.70 -3.14
C GLN A 72 -5.91 -20.60 -3.48
N SER A 73 -7.19 -20.87 -3.24
CA SER A 73 -8.25 -19.88 -3.39
C SER A 73 -8.94 -19.64 -2.04
N HIS A 74 -9.22 -18.37 -1.74
CA HIS A 74 -9.93 -17.93 -0.56
C HIS A 74 -11.09 -17.03 -0.97
N GLN A 75 -12.31 -17.42 -0.69
CA GLN A 75 -13.50 -16.65 -1.04
C GLN A 75 -14.34 -16.41 0.20
N ILE A 76 -14.62 -15.15 0.51
CA ILE A 76 -15.42 -14.73 1.67
C ILE A 76 -16.56 -13.87 1.13
N GLY A 77 -17.80 -14.28 1.43
CA GLY A 77 -19.00 -13.62 0.93
C GLY A 77 -19.45 -12.41 1.74
N ALA A 78 -18.84 -12.17 2.90
CA ALA A 78 -19.16 -11.04 3.78
C ALA A 78 -17.86 -10.38 4.29
N ASP A 79 -17.63 -10.39 5.59
CA ASP A 79 -16.48 -9.71 6.20
C ASP A 79 -15.29 -10.66 6.39
N ASP A 80 -14.08 -10.15 6.13
CA ASP A 80 -12.82 -10.78 6.48
C ASP A 80 -12.00 -9.87 7.39
N SER A 81 -11.46 -10.41 8.46
CA SER A 81 -10.67 -9.66 9.44
C SER A 81 -9.36 -10.37 9.76
N TRP A 82 -8.25 -9.67 9.61
CA TRP A 82 -6.91 -10.14 9.91
C TRP A 82 -6.25 -9.28 10.98
N THR A 83 -5.89 -9.88 12.11
CA THR A 83 -5.13 -9.22 13.18
C THR A 83 -3.80 -9.92 13.37
N VAL A 84 -2.70 -9.18 13.20
CA VAL A 84 -1.34 -9.67 13.42
C VAL A 84 -0.69 -8.82 14.50
N ALA A 85 -0.46 -9.39 15.66
CA ALA A 85 0.07 -8.66 16.82
C ALA A 85 1.56 -8.29 16.70
N ALA A 86 2.31 -8.94 15.82
CA ALA A 86 3.74 -8.69 15.63
C ALA A 86 4.05 -8.31 14.18
N ASN A 87 4.70 -9.18 13.43
CA ASN A 87 5.15 -8.90 12.07
C ASN A 87 4.32 -9.69 11.05
N GLN A 88 3.99 -9.05 9.94
CA GLN A 88 3.47 -9.71 8.76
C GLN A 88 4.43 -9.48 7.59
N SER A 89 4.79 -10.55 6.88
CA SER A 89 5.58 -10.50 5.65
C SER A 89 4.78 -11.12 4.52
N VAL A 90 4.77 -10.43 3.36
CA VAL A 90 4.17 -10.94 2.12
C VAL A 90 5.22 -10.84 1.03
N ASP A 91 5.59 -11.98 0.46
CA ASP A 91 6.53 -12.08 -0.66
C ASP A 91 5.77 -12.62 -1.88
N VAL A 92 5.77 -11.87 -2.97
CA VAL A 92 5.06 -12.20 -4.20
C VAL A 92 6.06 -12.20 -5.35
N GLY A 93 6.42 -13.37 -5.84
CA GLY A 93 7.42 -13.56 -6.89
C GLY A 93 7.01 -13.06 -8.29
N ALA A 94 5.74 -12.72 -8.50
CA ALA A 94 5.26 -12.19 -9.78
C ALA A 94 4.37 -10.96 -9.55
N ASN A 95 3.07 -11.06 -9.78
CA ASN A 95 2.16 -9.92 -9.73
C ASN A 95 1.28 -9.94 -8.49
N GLN A 96 1.08 -8.79 -7.88
CA GLN A 96 0.07 -8.57 -6.84
C GLN A 96 -0.93 -7.52 -7.32
N SER A 97 -2.22 -7.81 -7.20
CA SER A 97 -3.30 -6.88 -7.58
C SER A 97 -4.26 -6.68 -6.41
N PHE A 98 -4.60 -5.42 -6.15
CA PHE A 98 -5.65 -5.04 -5.20
C PHE A 98 -6.74 -4.26 -5.93
N LYS A 99 -7.99 -4.71 -5.83
CA LYS A 99 -9.16 -3.99 -6.34
C LYS A 99 -10.12 -3.73 -5.19
N ILE A 100 -10.33 -2.46 -4.88
CA ILE A 100 -11.19 -2.02 -3.78
C ILE A 100 -12.32 -1.20 -4.36
N GLY A 101 -13.56 -1.67 -4.21
CA GLY A 101 -14.75 -0.99 -4.71
C GLY A 101 -15.23 0.18 -3.85
N GLY A 102 -14.76 0.26 -2.62
CA GLY A 102 -15.07 1.32 -1.67
C GLY A 102 -13.84 2.11 -1.25
N ALA A 103 -13.81 2.57 -0.03
CA ALA A 103 -12.68 3.33 0.52
C ALA A 103 -11.51 2.42 0.94
N HIS A 104 -10.29 2.90 0.75
CA HIS A 104 -9.08 2.31 1.31
C HIS A 104 -8.45 3.28 2.32
N ALA A 105 -8.29 2.85 3.56
CA ALA A 105 -7.57 3.59 4.59
C ALA A 105 -6.27 2.86 4.95
N SER A 106 -5.17 3.60 5.09
CA SER A 106 -3.88 3.07 5.51
C SER A 106 -3.27 4.01 6.54
N GLU A 107 -2.98 3.50 7.74
CA GLU A 107 -2.29 4.22 8.80
C GLU A 107 -0.96 3.55 9.10
N ILE A 108 0.14 4.31 9.08
CA ILE A 108 1.50 3.82 9.31
C ILE A 108 2.13 4.65 10.42
N GLY A 109 2.26 4.06 11.59
CA GLY A 109 2.73 4.74 12.80
C GLY A 109 4.21 5.16 12.79
N LYS A 110 5.04 4.61 11.90
CA LYS A 110 6.47 4.96 11.82
C LYS A 110 6.87 5.43 10.43
N GLY A 111 7.26 4.56 9.55
CA GLY A 111 7.79 4.90 8.25
C GLY A 111 7.22 4.03 7.13
N ARG A 112 7.12 4.59 5.95
CA ARG A 112 6.83 3.86 4.71
C ARG A 112 8.01 4.03 3.78
N ASN A 113 8.54 2.92 3.27
CA ASN A 113 9.52 2.90 2.20
C ASN A 113 8.90 2.21 0.98
N ALA A 114 8.97 2.83 -0.18
CA ALA A 114 8.57 2.26 -1.46
C ALA A 114 9.72 2.42 -2.45
N LYS A 115 10.15 1.31 -3.07
CA LYS A 115 11.13 1.30 -4.15
C LYS A 115 10.46 0.68 -5.38
N ILE A 116 10.34 1.46 -6.43
CA ILE A 116 9.75 1.05 -7.71
C ILE A 116 10.87 1.14 -8.74
N ALA A 117 11.13 0.03 -9.44
CA ALA A 117 12.24 -0.07 -10.37
C ALA A 117 11.92 0.53 -11.75
N GLU A 118 10.66 0.57 -12.10
CA GLU A 118 10.17 1.05 -13.39
C GLU A 118 9.18 2.21 -13.18
N ASP A 119 7.94 2.09 -13.60
CA ASP A 119 6.97 3.18 -13.60
C ASP A 119 6.12 3.21 -12.32
N ASP A 120 5.87 4.40 -11.80
CA ASP A 120 4.85 4.68 -10.78
C ASP A 120 3.82 5.67 -11.33
N ALA A 121 2.62 5.19 -11.62
CA ALA A 121 1.52 5.99 -12.12
C ALA A 121 0.45 6.19 -11.05
N THR A 122 0.07 7.44 -10.80
CA THR A 122 -1.02 7.78 -9.88
C THR A 122 -2.05 8.65 -10.60
N ASP A 123 -3.27 8.14 -10.77
CA ASP A 123 -4.42 8.88 -11.30
C ASP A 123 -5.43 9.13 -10.18
N VAL A 124 -5.83 10.39 -9.99
CA VAL A 124 -6.77 10.82 -8.95
C VAL A 124 -7.91 11.61 -9.60
N GLY A 125 -9.06 10.98 -9.79
CA GLY A 125 -10.25 11.61 -10.39
C GLY A 125 -10.87 12.75 -9.56
N GLY A 126 -10.49 12.88 -8.30
CA GLY A 126 -10.92 13.94 -7.39
C GLY A 126 -9.75 14.80 -6.89
N SER A 127 -9.75 15.13 -5.63
CA SER A 127 -8.72 15.96 -5.00
C SER A 127 -7.61 15.12 -4.37
N ARG A 128 -6.37 15.57 -4.48
CA ARG A 128 -5.21 15.04 -3.76
C ARG A 128 -4.67 16.09 -2.80
N ALA A 129 -4.53 15.76 -1.52
CA ALA A 129 -3.85 16.59 -0.53
C ALA A 129 -2.58 15.89 -0.04
N LEU A 130 -1.47 16.64 0.04
CA LEU A 130 -0.20 16.17 0.60
C LEU A 130 0.25 17.16 1.68
N LYS A 131 0.32 16.71 2.94
CA LYS A 131 0.80 17.51 4.07
C LYS A 131 2.06 16.87 4.65
N ILE A 132 3.15 17.62 4.67
CA ILE A 132 4.46 17.17 5.18
C ILE A 132 4.90 18.13 6.25
N ALA A 133 5.12 17.66 7.47
CA ALA A 133 5.42 18.50 8.63
C ALA A 133 6.85 19.05 8.67
N LYS A 134 7.80 18.38 7.99
CA LYS A 134 9.22 18.77 8.03
C LYS A 134 9.75 19.13 6.65
N GLY A 135 10.29 18.20 5.91
CA GLY A 135 10.93 18.47 4.63
C GLY A 135 10.35 17.57 3.53
N SER A 136 10.36 18.07 2.30
CA SER A 136 10.06 17.32 1.09
C SER A 136 11.12 17.59 0.04
N LEU A 137 11.61 16.55 -0.60
CA LEU A 137 12.50 16.65 -1.75
C LEU A 137 11.85 15.92 -2.93
N VAL A 138 11.75 16.61 -4.07
CA VAL A 138 11.42 16.01 -5.36
C VAL A 138 12.63 16.18 -6.27
N GLN A 139 13.22 15.09 -6.70
CA GLN A 139 14.34 15.08 -7.61
C GLN A 139 13.98 14.27 -8.86
N VAL A 140 14.09 14.88 -10.01
CA VAL A 140 13.84 14.28 -11.32
C VAL A 140 15.15 14.29 -12.11
N GLY A 141 15.57 13.13 -12.63
CA GLY A 141 16.86 12.99 -13.31
C GLY A 141 16.88 13.56 -14.72
N GLU A 142 15.71 13.62 -15.36
CA GLU A 142 15.56 14.11 -16.74
C GLU A 142 14.49 15.20 -16.78
N ASP A 143 13.39 15.02 -17.47
CA ASP A 143 12.36 16.03 -17.67
C ASP A 143 11.31 16.01 -16.55
N GLY A 144 10.96 17.17 -16.04
CA GLY A 144 9.88 17.39 -15.08
C GLY A 144 8.93 18.47 -15.55
N ALA A 145 7.62 18.28 -15.36
CA ALA A 145 6.60 19.26 -15.72
C ALA A 145 5.55 19.43 -14.63
N ILE A 146 5.16 20.69 -14.36
CA ILE A 146 3.99 21.03 -13.53
C ILE A 146 3.00 21.76 -14.44
N LYS A 147 1.84 21.16 -14.69
CA LYS A 147 0.76 21.76 -15.48
C LYS A 147 -0.47 21.97 -14.61
N VAL A 148 -0.99 23.20 -14.55
CA VAL A 148 -2.15 23.57 -13.74
C VAL A 148 -3.17 24.28 -14.63
N GLY A 149 -4.38 23.77 -14.70
CA GLY A 149 -5.44 24.30 -15.58
C GLY A 149 -6.02 25.67 -15.17
N LYS A 150 -5.84 26.08 -13.91
CA LYS A 150 -6.35 27.36 -13.41
C LYS A 150 -5.26 28.14 -12.69
N THR A 151 -5.09 28.02 -11.39
CA THR A 151 -4.19 28.82 -10.58
C THR A 151 -3.14 27.97 -9.92
N LEU A 152 -1.86 28.33 -10.06
CA LEU A 152 -0.73 27.78 -9.32
C LEU A 152 -0.32 28.81 -8.25
N ILE A 153 -0.29 28.43 -7.00
CA ILE A 153 0.23 29.23 -5.89
C ILE A 153 1.52 28.56 -5.40
N ILE A 154 2.61 29.32 -5.32
CA ILE A 154 3.88 28.90 -4.71
C ILE A 154 4.18 29.90 -3.60
N GLU A 155 4.23 29.43 -2.37
CA GLU A 155 4.46 30.24 -1.18
C GLU A 155 5.57 29.65 -0.33
N ALA A 156 6.48 30.46 0.17
CA ALA A 156 7.51 30.09 1.11
C ALA A 156 7.70 31.17 2.16
N GLY A 157 7.92 30.79 3.41
CA GLY A 157 8.07 31.74 4.52
C GLY A 157 9.38 32.54 4.47
N ASP A 158 10.46 32.00 3.89
CA ASP A 158 11.77 32.65 3.89
C ASP A 158 12.26 33.04 2.49
N ALA A 159 12.23 32.12 1.53
CA ALA A 159 12.70 32.42 0.18
C ALA A 159 12.13 31.45 -0.87
N ILE A 160 12.00 31.94 -2.11
CA ILE A 160 11.78 31.15 -3.32
C ILE A 160 12.94 31.41 -4.26
N THR A 161 13.60 30.37 -4.76
CA THR A 161 14.66 30.47 -5.74
C THR A 161 14.36 29.54 -6.93
N ILE A 162 14.42 30.10 -8.14
CA ILE A 162 14.32 29.38 -9.41
C ILE A 162 15.63 29.56 -10.13
N THR A 163 16.36 28.49 -10.41
CA THR A 163 17.69 28.52 -11.02
C THR A 163 17.75 27.65 -12.27
N CYS A 164 18.40 28.16 -13.31
CA CYS A 164 18.72 27.41 -14.52
C CYS A 164 20.15 27.80 -14.98
N GLY A 165 21.10 26.89 -14.78
CA GLY A 165 22.51 27.20 -15.00
C GLY A 165 22.97 28.43 -14.22
N SER A 166 23.43 29.47 -14.91
CA SER A 166 23.87 30.76 -14.30
C SER A 166 22.73 31.77 -14.13
N ALA A 167 21.53 31.51 -14.62
CA ALA A 167 20.40 32.41 -14.50
C ALA A 167 19.59 32.08 -13.25
N ALA A 168 19.07 33.09 -12.54
CA ALA A 168 18.28 32.91 -11.34
C ALA A 168 17.24 34.01 -11.14
N ILE A 169 16.08 33.61 -10.51
CA ILE A 169 15.13 34.52 -9.90
C ILE A 169 15.03 34.13 -8.43
N ALA A 170 15.35 35.07 -7.54
CA ALA A 170 15.29 34.86 -6.11
C ALA A 170 14.39 35.92 -5.44
N MET A 171 13.45 35.48 -4.62
CA MET A 171 12.59 36.30 -3.78
C MET A 171 12.86 35.99 -2.32
N LYS A 172 12.99 37.00 -1.47
CA LYS A 172 13.26 36.88 -0.04
C LYS A 172 12.14 37.50 0.80
N LYS A 173 12.02 37.08 2.05
CA LYS A 173 11.01 37.58 2.99
C LYS A 173 11.11 39.06 3.33
N ASP A 174 12.27 39.67 3.13
CA ASP A 174 12.48 41.12 3.31
C ASP A 174 11.94 41.96 2.15
N GLY A 175 11.31 41.34 1.16
CA GLY A 175 10.77 41.97 -0.04
C GLY A 175 11.78 42.12 -1.18
N THR A 176 13.03 41.66 -1.04
CA THR A 176 14.04 41.72 -2.09
C THR A 176 13.71 40.73 -3.21
N ILE A 177 13.73 41.20 -4.46
CA ILE A 177 13.63 40.39 -5.67
C ILE A 177 14.89 40.60 -6.51
N ASN A 178 15.64 39.55 -6.77
CA ASN A 178 16.83 39.57 -7.62
C ASN A 178 16.56 38.73 -8.88
N ILE A 179 16.83 39.33 -10.05
CA ILE A 179 16.84 38.64 -11.34
C ILE A 179 18.24 38.76 -11.91
N SER A 180 18.90 37.67 -12.16
CA SER A 180 20.27 37.60 -12.68
C SER A 180 20.35 36.62 -13.86
N GLY A 181 21.13 36.97 -14.84
CA GLY A 181 21.39 36.19 -16.05
C GLY A 181 22.39 36.89 -16.95
N LYS A 182 22.90 36.21 -17.97
CA LYS A 182 23.80 36.80 -18.97
C LYS A 182 23.08 37.88 -19.79
N ASP A 183 21.93 37.55 -20.30
CA ASP A 183 21.06 38.43 -21.09
C ASP A 183 19.66 38.42 -20.49
N ILE A 184 19.13 39.59 -20.15
CA ILE A 184 17.80 39.76 -19.58
C ILE A 184 16.98 40.66 -20.52
N SER A 185 15.89 40.13 -21.07
CA SER A 185 14.99 40.89 -21.93
C SER A 185 13.63 41.06 -21.25
N VAL A 186 13.13 42.27 -21.21
CA VAL A 186 11.77 42.61 -20.72
C VAL A 186 10.99 43.24 -21.86
N SER A 187 10.00 42.56 -22.38
CA SER A 187 9.17 43.05 -23.49
C SER A 187 7.70 42.93 -23.14
N GLY A 188 6.87 43.86 -23.55
CA GLY A 188 5.45 43.86 -23.37
C GLY A 188 4.71 44.39 -24.58
N SER A 189 3.58 43.79 -24.95
CA SER A 189 2.67 44.27 -26.01
C SER A 189 1.84 45.49 -25.57
N GLY A 190 1.84 45.83 -24.29
CA GLY A 190 1.20 46.97 -23.68
C GLY A 190 2.19 47.86 -22.97
N LYS A 191 1.81 48.45 -21.83
CA LYS A 191 2.66 49.33 -21.06
C LYS A 191 3.60 48.55 -20.13
N ILE A 192 4.86 48.92 -20.07
CA ILE A 192 5.80 48.54 -19.04
C ILE A 192 5.99 49.74 -18.11
N ASN A 193 5.59 49.63 -16.85
CA ASN A 193 5.73 50.65 -15.82
C ASN A 193 6.88 50.30 -14.87
N VAL A 194 7.87 51.14 -14.77
CA VAL A 194 8.97 51.01 -13.79
C VAL A 194 8.86 52.22 -12.86
N LYS A 195 8.59 52.02 -11.59
CA LYS A 195 8.46 53.06 -10.57
C LYS A 195 9.21 52.69 -9.30
N ALA A 196 9.90 53.59 -8.70
CA ALA A 196 10.46 53.47 -7.36
C ALA A 196 10.03 54.68 -6.52
N SER A 197 9.87 54.50 -5.22
CA SER A 197 9.70 55.62 -4.29
C SER A 197 10.99 56.37 -3.95
N SER A 198 12.13 55.75 -4.24
CA SER A 198 13.47 56.34 -4.12
C SER A 198 14.12 56.38 -5.51
N ASP A 199 15.30 55.76 -5.71
CA ASP A 199 16.09 55.89 -6.91
C ASP A 199 15.86 54.74 -7.89
N ILE A 200 15.90 55.02 -9.20
CA ILE A 200 16.06 54.06 -10.27
C ILE A 200 17.47 54.22 -10.82
N THR A 201 18.33 53.24 -10.58
CA THR A 201 19.71 53.23 -11.07
C THR A 201 19.84 52.33 -12.31
N MET A 202 20.22 52.89 -13.43
CA MET A 202 20.55 52.17 -14.68
C MET A 202 22.02 52.32 -14.98
N LYS A 203 22.76 51.21 -15.17
CA LYS A 203 24.16 51.19 -15.52
C LYS A 203 24.36 50.26 -16.71
N GLY A 204 25.12 50.73 -17.70
CA GLY A 204 25.48 49.98 -18.87
C GLY A 204 26.57 50.73 -19.65
N SER A 205 27.22 50.11 -20.58
CA SER A 205 28.18 50.81 -21.51
C SER A 205 27.43 51.78 -22.43
N GLU A 206 26.17 51.52 -22.74
CA GLU A 206 25.29 52.36 -23.53
C GLU A 206 23.84 52.23 -23.02
N ILE A 207 23.11 53.35 -22.92
CA ILE A 207 21.67 53.39 -22.61
C ILE A 207 20.96 54.07 -23.78
N LYS A 208 20.18 53.32 -24.57
CA LYS A 208 19.42 53.86 -25.71
C LYS A 208 17.97 54.14 -25.28
N GLN A 209 17.47 55.32 -25.56
CA GLN A 209 16.06 55.72 -25.44
C GLN A 209 15.61 56.15 -26.82
N ASN A 210 14.49 55.60 -27.27
CA ASN A 210 13.85 56.00 -28.54
C ASN A 210 12.60 56.81 -28.24
#